data_abebae3bc94ce54377b7b00ce6c1dbdd
#
_entry.id   abebae3bc94ce54377b7b00ce6c1dbdd
#
_cell.length_a   1.000
_cell.length_b   1.000
_cell.length_c   1.000
_cell.angle_alpha   90.00
_cell.angle_beta   90.00
_cell.angle_gamma   90.00
#
_symmetry.space_group_name_H-M   'P 1'
#
loop_
_entity.id
_entity.type
_entity.pdbx_description
1 polymer ?
#
loop_
_entity_poly.entity_id
_entity_poly.type
_entity_poly.pdbx_seq_one_letter_code
_entity_poly.pdbx_strand_id
1 'polypeptide(L)'
;MSKNRFHTTLSAILLGVFCFTSLTLTAARKKTVKPIKVACVGNSITYGTGIKDREHFSYPVQLQKMLGDKYEVGNFGKPGATLLYHGHRPYVQQKEFKDALAFKGDIAVIHLGINDTDPRNWPNYRDEFVKDYLSIMDSLRAANPKVRFILARMTPIADRHPRFISGTKLWHDEIQDAIETIARISGAELIDFH
;
A
#
# COMPACT_ATOMS: atom_id res chain seq x y z
N MET A 1 -108.38 -1.64 -16.11
CA MET A 1 -107.53 -2.01 -17.21
C MET A 1 -106.39 -1.04 -17.23
N SER A 2 -105.23 -1.42 -16.67
CA SER A 2 -104.06 -0.58 -16.42
C SER A 2 -102.95 -1.00 -17.36
N LYS A 3 -102.36 -0.04 -18.05
CA LYS A 3 -101.10 -0.25 -18.88
C LYS A 3 -99.91 0.31 -18.12
N ASN A 4 -99.08 -0.57 -17.64
CA ASN A 4 -97.78 -0.22 -17.09
C ASN A 4 -96.79 0.09 -18.22
N ARG A 5 -96.13 1.25 -18.14
CA ARG A 5 -94.99 1.62 -18.97
C ARG A 5 -93.68 1.38 -18.16
N PHE A 6 -92.80 0.53 -18.64
CA PHE A 6 -91.45 0.36 -18.15
C PHE A 6 -90.53 1.42 -18.78
N HIS A 7 -89.89 2.20 -17.95
CA HIS A 7 -88.78 3.05 -18.36
C HIS A 7 -87.45 2.32 -18.10
N THR A 8 -86.72 2.01 -19.14
CA THR A 8 -85.41 1.48 -19.07
C THR A 8 -84.39 2.64 -19.07
N THR A 9 -83.74 2.84 -17.95
CA THR A 9 -82.65 3.78 -17.82
C THR A 9 -81.31 3.03 -18.19
N LEU A 10 -80.62 3.52 -19.22
CA LEU A 10 -79.35 3.02 -19.70
C LEU A 10 -78.27 3.69 -18.87
N SER A 11 -77.66 2.94 -17.95
CA SER A 11 -76.46 3.41 -17.24
C SER A 11 -75.22 3.13 -18.06
N ALA A 12 -74.54 4.18 -18.52
CA ALA A 12 -73.27 4.09 -19.18
C ALA A 12 -72.13 3.95 -18.10
N ILE A 13 -71.52 2.80 -18.04
CA ILE A 13 -70.33 2.58 -17.22
C ILE A 13 -69.06 3.04 -17.99
N LEU A 14 -68.51 4.17 -17.54
CA LEU A 14 -67.22 4.70 -18.05
C LEU A 14 -66.09 3.92 -17.40
N LEU A 15 -65.47 2.97 -18.11
CA LEU A 15 -64.29 2.28 -17.67
C LEU A 15 -63.07 3.19 -17.88
N GLY A 16 -62.60 3.86 -16.84
CA GLY A 16 -61.36 4.61 -16.83
C GLY A 16 -60.15 3.65 -16.77
N VAL A 17 -59.49 3.46 -17.89
CA VAL A 17 -58.19 2.74 -17.92
C VAL A 17 -57.13 3.63 -17.31
N PHE A 18 -56.79 3.40 -16.05
CA PHE A 18 -55.62 4.03 -15.40
C PHE A 18 -54.36 3.30 -15.86
N CYS A 19 -53.67 3.88 -16.86
CA CYS A 19 -52.37 3.40 -17.33
C CYS A 19 -51.31 3.80 -16.30
N PHE A 20 -50.97 2.90 -15.34
CA PHE A 20 -49.84 3.06 -14.45
C PHE A 20 -48.55 2.85 -15.26
N THR A 21 -47.98 3.91 -15.78
CA THR A 21 -46.60 3.87 -16.28
C THR A 21 -45.64 3.75 -15.09
N SER A 22 -45.23 2.51 -14.78
CA SER A 22 -44.16 2.25 -13.81
C SER A 22 -42.85 2.83 -14.36
N LEU A 23 -42.47 4.01 -13.88
CA LEU A 23 -41.16 4.60 -14.15
C LEU A 23 -40.12 3.79 -13.36
N THR A 24 -39.59 2.76 -13.97
CA THR A 24 -38.46 2.02 -13.39
C THR A 24 -37.23 2.93 -13.42
N LEU A 25 -36.97 3.59 -12.29
CA LEU A 25 -35.75 4.35 -12.07
C LEU A 25 -34.58 3.36 -12.00
N THR A 26 -33.96 3.09 -13.14
CA THR A 26 -32.72 2.27 -13.20
C THR A 26 -31.62 3.11 -12.59
N ALA A 27 -31.41 2.97 -11.28
CA ALA A 27 -30.24 3.56 -10.62
C ALA A 27 -28.99 2.96 -11.27
N ALA A 28 -28.32 3.74 -12.10
CA ALA A 28 -27.06 3.37 -12.71
C ALA A 28 -26.07 3.04 -11.58
N ARG A 29 -25.79 1.76 -11.36
CA ARG A 29 -24.84 1.27 -10.35
C ARG A 29 -23.48 1.85 -10.72
N LYS A 30 -23.08 2.92 -10.04
CA LYS A 30 -21.77 3.56 -10.21
C LYS A 30 -20.71 2.48 -10.01
N LYS A 31 -20.02 2.11 -11.09
CA LYS A 31 -18.97 1.08 -11.06
C LYS A 31 -17.88 1.60 -10.13
N THR A 32 -17.82 1.09 -8.90
CA THR A 32 -16.78 1.47 -7.94
C THR A 32 -15.46 0.96 -8.49
N VAL A 33 -14.64 1.85 -8.98
CA VAL A 33 -13.25 1.55 -9.38
C VAL A 33 -12.50 1.19 -8.09
N LYS A 34 -11.88 0.01 -8.06
CA LYS A 34 -11.06 -0.38 -6.90
C LYS A 34 -9.88 0.58 -6.80
N PRO A 35 -9.52 1.02 -5.58
CA PRO A 35 -8.36 1.89 -5.39
C PRO A 35 -7.07 1.17 -5.78
N ILE A 36 -6.09 1.94 -6.25
CA ILE A 36 -4.72 1.48 -6.48
C ILE A 36 -4.05 1.31 -5.12
N LYS A 37 -3.54 0.13 -4.82
CA LYS A 37 -2.94 -0.20 -3.53
C LYS A 37 -1.46 0.14 -3.50
N VAL A 38 -1.05 0.96 -2.53
CA VAL A 38 0.35 1.34 -2.30
C VAL A 38 0.83 0.71 -0.99
N ALA A 39 1.73 -0.25 -1.06
CA ALA A 39 2.33 -0.89 0.10
C ALA A 39 3.62 -0.15 0.49
N CYS A 40 3.64 0.54 1.62
CA CYS A 40 4.85 1.13 2.19
C CYS A 40 5.54 0.08 3.08
N VAL A 41 6.54 -0.59 2.51
CA VAL A 41 7.36 -1.64 3.14
C VAL A 41 8.61 -1.01 3.74
N GLY A 42 8.91 -1.24 5.02
CA GLY A 42 10.08 -0.61 5.60
C GLY A 42 10.30 -0.86 7.09
N ASN A 43 11.13 -0.03 7.66
CA ASN A 43 11.56 -0.11 9.06
C ASN A 43 10.84 0.92 9.96
N SER A 44 11.55 1.45 10.96
CA SER A 44 11.05 2.45 11.91
C SER A 44 10.63 3.76 11.25
N ILE A 45 11.27 4.15 10.14
CA ILE A 45 10.95 5.38 9.41
C ILE A 45 9.57 5.22 8.76
N THR A 46 9.34 4.10 8.09
CA THR A 46 8.04 3.77 7.51
C THR A 46 6.96 3.63 8.58
N TYR A 47 7.28 2.98 9.69
CA TYR A 47 6.37 2.88 10.84
C TYR A 47 5.96 4.25 11.39
N GLY A 48 6.88 5.23 11.39
CA GLY A 48 6.69 6.54 12.00
C GLY A 48 7.20 6.62 13.44
N THR A 49 8.30 5.90 13.76
CA THR A 49 8.90 5.95 15.09
C THR A 49 9.38 7.36 15.42
N GLY A 50 9.07 7.84 16.62
CA GLY A 50 9.42 9.21 17.07
C GLY A 50 8.41 10.27 16.67
N ILE A 51 7.45 9.96 15.82
CA ILE A 51 6.35 10.88 15.49
C ILE A 51 5.29 10.77 16.59
N LYS A 52 5.02 11.87 17.29
CA LYS A 52 4.11 11.93 18.46
C LYS A 52 2.71 11.40 18.14
N ASP A 53 2.21 11.67 16.94
CA ASP A 53 0.90 11.24 16.46
C ASP A 53 1.09 10.58 15.09
N ARG A 54 1.70 9.39 15.09
CA ARG A 54 2.04 8.67 13.86
C ARG A 54 0.80 8.27 13.05
N GLU A 55 -0.34 8.08 13.70
CA GLU A 55 -1.61 7.71 13.05
C GLU A 55 -2.12 8.83 12.13
N HIS A 56 -1.63 10.05 12.33
CA HIS A 56 -1.95 11.20 11.51
C HIS A 56 -0.76 11.75 10.71
N PHE A 57 0.48 11.54 11.15
CA PHE A 57 1.66 12.24 10.60
C PHE A 57 2.77 11.33 10.07
N SER A 58 2.67 10.00 10.19
CA SER A 58 3.64 9.13 9.50
C SER A 58 3.54 9.31 7.98
N TYR A 59 4.66 9.13 7.26
CA TYR A 59 4.66 9.41 5.83
C TYR A 59 3.63 8.59 5.04
N PRO A 60 3.34 7.31 5.35
CA PRO A 60 2.31 6.58 4.61
C PRO A 60 0.92 7.20 4.77
N VAL A 61 0.61 7.74 5.96
CA VAL A 61 -0.67 8.44 6.19
C VAL A 61 -0.71 9.77 5.44
N GLN A 62 0.39 10.53 5.41
CA GLN A 62 0.48 11.76 4.63
C GLN A 62 0.36 11.45 3.13
N LEU A 63 1.01 10.39 2.66
CA LEU A 63 0.90 9.91 1.28
C LEU A 63 -0.56 9.58 0.92
N GLN A 64 -1.28 8.88 1.81
CA GLN A 64 -2.70 8.59 1.61
C GLN A 64 -3.51 9.88 1.44
N LYS A 65 -3.28 10.89 2.30
CA LYS A 65 -3.98 12.18 2.21
C LYS A 65 -3.69 12.90 0.88
N MET A 66 -2.46 12.86 0.42
CA MET A 66 -2.04 13.51 -0.82
C MET A 66 -2.59 12.80 -2.07
N LEU A 67 -2.65 11.48 -2.06
CA LEU A 67 -3.12 10.67 -3.19
C LEU A 67 -4.66 10.61 -3.28
N GLY A 68 -5.37 10.81 -2.17
CA GLY A 68 -6.84 10.78 -2.10
C GLY A 68 -7.44 9.38 -2.30
N ASP A 69 -8.75 9.34 -2.50
CA ASP A 69 -9.58 8.12 -2.49
C ASP A 69 -9.33 7.15 -3.67
N LYS A 70 -8.58 7.60 -4.67
CA LYS A 70 -8.18 6.71 -5.79
C LYS A 70 -7.09 5.72 -5.38
N TYR A 71 -6.48 5.91 -4.23
CA TYR A 71 -5.41 5.09 -3.70
C TYR A 71 -5.75 4.57 -2.31
N GLU A 72 -5.21 3.41 -1.98
CA GLU A 72 -5.24 2.81 -0.64
C GLU A 72 -3.80 2.57 -0.20
N VAL A 73 -3.31 3.32 0.78
CA VAL A 73 -1.92 3.25 1.25
C VAL A 73 -1.83 2.44 2.55
N GLY A 74 -1.09 1.34 2.50
CA GLY A 74 -0.80 0.49 3.66
C GLY A 74 0.57 0.80 4.27
N ASN A 75 0.64 0.88 5.60
CA ASN A 75 1.89 1.04 6.35
C ASN A 75 2.34 -0.31 6.89
N PHE A 76 3.41 -0.86 6.33
CA PHE A 76 4.03 -2.13 6.73
C PHE A 76 5.43 -1.92 7.31
N GLY A 77 5.62 -0.81 8.02
CA GLY A 77 6.86 -0.49 8.70
C GLY A 77 7.05 -1.31 9.98
N LYS A 78 8.26 -1.86 10.18
CA LYS A 78 8.66 -2.58 11.39
C LYS A 78 9.90 -1.95 12.04
N PRO A 79 9.76 -1.31 13.22
CA PRO A 79 10.91 -0.74 13.90
C PRO A 79 12.02 -1.77 14.14
N GLY A 80 13.26 -1.40 13.79
CA GLY A 80 14.45 -2.24 13.97
C GLY A 80 14.61 -3.36 12.96
N ALA A 81 13.69 -3.52 11.99
CA ALA A 81 13.81 -4.58 11.00
C ALA A 81 15.00 -4.37 10.05
N THR A 82 15.72 -5.45 9.79
CA THR A 82 16.78 -5.54 8.80
C THR A 82 16.25 -6.08 7.48
N LEU A 83 16.88 -5.69 6.39
CA LEU A 83 16.65 -6.31 5.10
C LEU A 83 17.26 -7.70 5.06
N LEU A 84 18.52 -7.81 5.53
CA LEU A 84 19.28 -9.07 5.58
C LEU A 84 18.51 -10.18 6.33
N TYR A 85 18.43 -11.35 5.73
CA TYR A 85 17.73 -12.52 6.29
C TYR A 85 18.46 -13.07 7.53
N HIS A 86 19.77 -12.96 7.57
CA HIS A 86 20.61 -13.29 8.74
C HIS A 86 20.84 -12.09 9.68
N GLY A 87 20.20 -10.96 9.41
CA GLY A 87 20.26 -9.80 10.31
C GLY A 87 19.63 -10.10 11.67
N HIS A 88 19.90 -9.25 12.65
CA HIS A 88 19.40 -9.45 14.02
C HIS A 88 17.86 -9.36 14.16
N ARG A 89 17.15 -8.82 13.15
CA ARG A 89 15.68 -8.75 13.09
C ARG A 89 15.20 -8.78 11.63
N PRO A 90 15.25 -9.91 10.94
CA PRO A 90 14.90 -9.99 9.53
C PRO A 90 13.45 -9.55 9.29
N TYR A 91 13.25 -8.66 8.33
CA TYR A 91 11.92 -8.16 7.96
C TYR A 91 11.01 -9.28 7.46
N VAL A 92 11.55 -10.24 6.74
CA VAL A 92 10.81 -11.40 6.21
C VAL A 92 10.19 -12.27 7.28
N GLN A 93 10.71 -12.24 8.50
CA GLN A 93 10.17 -12.99 9.63
C GLN A 93 9.08 -12.21 10.39
N GLN A 94 8.87 -10.93 10.07
CA GLN A 94 7.95 -10.08 10.81
C GLN A 94 6.51 -10.24 10.29
N LYS A 95 5.54 -9.94 11.17
CA LYS A 95 4.12 -9.91 10.82
C LYS A 95 3.86 -8.92 9.69
N GLU A 96 4.50 -7.77 9.74
CA GLU A 96 4.34 -6.68 8.77
C GLU A 96 4.70 -7.10 7.34
N PHE A 97 5.67 -8.00 7.16
CA PHE A 97 5.94 -8.57 5.83
C PHE A 97 4.79 -9.46 5.34
N LYS A 98 4.25 -10.31 6.21
CA LYS A 98 3.09 -11.15 5.88
C LYS A 98 1.87 -10.32 5.55
N ASP A 99 1.65 -9.24 6.28
CA ASP A 99 0.55 -8.30 6.03
C ASP A 99 0.73 -7.57 4.68
N ALA A 100 1.96 -7.18 4.34
CA ALA A 100 2.27 -6.58 3.03
C ALA A 100 2.00 -7.53 1.86
N LEU A 101 2.35 -8.82 2.00
CA LEU A 101 2.02 -9.85 1.01
C LEU A 101 0.51 -10.04 0.87
N ALA A 102 -0.22 -10.10 1.99
CA ALA A 102 -1.67 -10.24 1.99
C ALA A 102 -2.39 -9.01 1.42
N PHE A 103 -1.82 -7.83 1.58
CA PHE A 103 -2.33 -6.57 1.01
C PHE A 103 -2.31 -6.56 -0.52
N LYS A 104 -1.33 -7.24 -1.16
CA LYS A 104 -1.19 -7.34 -2.62
C LYS A 104 -1.13 -5.96 -3.29
N GLY A 105 -0.18 -5.12 -2.86
CA GLY A 105 0.01 -3.77 -3.39
C GLY A 105 0.21 -3.75 -4.91
N ASP A 106 -0.40 -2.78 -5.59
CA ASP A 106 -0.13 -2.48 -7.00
C ASP A 106 1.18 -1.71 -7.17
N ILE A 107 1.55 -0.98 -6.11
CA ILE A 107 2.84 -0.29 -5.97
C ILE A 107 3.43 -0.71 -4.63
N ALA A 108 4.70 -1.07 -4.61
CA ALA A 108 5.46 -1.33 -3.38
C ALA A 108 6.60 -0.30 -3.27
N VAL A 109 6.52 0.56 -2.26
CA VAL A 109 7.60 1.48 -1.87
C VAL A 109 8.42 0.77 -0.81
N ILE A 110 9.69 0.47 -1.10
CA ILE A 110 10.57 -0.28 -0.19
C ILE A 110 11.63 0.66 0.38
N HIS A 111 11.63 0.82 1.70
CA HIS A 111 12.58 1.65 2.45
C HIS A 111 13.20 0.83 3.59
N LEU A 112 14.13 -0.05 3.25
CA LEU A 112 14.89 -0.91 4.15
C LEU A 112 16.40 -0.68 3.97
N GLY A 113 17.21 -1.13 4.92
CA GLY A 113 18.66 -1.08 4.86
C GLY A 113 19.32 -0.36 6.04
N ILE A 114 18.69 0.66 6.63
CA ILE A 114 19.34 1.46 7.68
C ILE A 114 19.70 0.66 8.95
N ASN A 115 18.93 -0.37 9.30
CA ASN A 115 19.24 -1.24 10.43
C ASN A 115 20.32 -2.27 10.09
N ASP A 116 20.58 -2.47 8.81
CA ASP A 116 21.63 -3.35 8.32
C ASP A 116 23.01 -2.76 8.54
N THR A 117 23.12 -1.45 8.77
CA THR A 117 24.34 -0.77 9.19
C THR A 117 24.83 -1.16 10.61
N ASP A 118 24.10 -1.99 11.33
CA ASP A 118 24.52 -2.49 12.65
C ASP A 118 25.76 -3.39 12.50
N PRO A 119 26.77 -3.28 13.38
CA PRO A 119 27.96 -4.14 13.37
C PRO A 119 27.69 -5.65 13.43
N ARG A 120 26.54 -6.05 13.91
CA ARG A 120 26.12 -7.47 13.91
C ARG A 120 25.68 -7.97 12.54
N ASN A 121 25.35 -7.06 11.63
CA ASN A 121 24.77 -7.38 10.33
C ASN A 121 25.77 -7.17 9.20
N TRP A 122 26.06 -5.92 8.82
CA TRP A 122 26.77 -5.58 7.59
C TRP A 122 28.13 -6.24 7.43
N PRO A 123 29.03 -6.20 8.43
CA PRO A 123 30.34 -6.83 8.30
C PRO A 123 30.29 -8.34 8.05
N ASN A 124 29.19 -8.99 8.45
CA ASN A 124 29.05 -10.45 8.41
C ASN A 124 28.26 -10.94 7.18
N TYR A 125 27.31 -10.15 6.67
CA TYR A 125 26.31 -10.63 5.71
C TYR A 125 26.13 -9.70 4.50
N ARG A 126 26.97 -8.70 4.31
CA ARG A 126 26.83 -7.70 3.23
C ARG A 126 26.68 -8.32 1.84
N ASP A 127 27.37 -9.44 1.59
CA ASP A 127 27.36 -10.14 0.30
C ASP A 127 25.99 -10.77 -0.02
N GLU A 128 25.12 -10.91 0.99
CA GLU A 128 23.75 -11.43 0.85
C GLU A 128 22.73 -10.32 0.52
N PHE A 129 23.07 -9.05 0.74
CA PHE A 129 22.12 -7.94 0.72
C PHE A 129 21.33 -7.82 -0.59
N VAL A 130 22.04 -7.86 -1.73
CA VAL A 130 21.39 -7.77 -3.05
C VAL A 130 20.43 -8.94 -3.29
N LYS A 131 20.88 -10.17 -2.96
CA LYS A 131 20.07 -11.38 -3.09
C LYS A 131 18.82 -11.32 -2.21
N ASP A 132 18.98 -10.93 -0.95
CA ASP A 132 17.88 -10.87 0.01
C ASP A 132 16.86 -9.79 -0.38
N TYR A 133 17.33 -8.66 -0.89
CA TYR A 133 16.45 -7.59 -1.39
C TYR A 133 15.62 -8.07 -2.57
N LEU A 134 16.26 -8.69 -3.56
CA LEU A 134 15.56 -9.26 -4.71
C LEU A 134 14.57 -10.34 -4.29
N SER A 135 14.88 -11.15 -3.27
CA SER A 135 13.97 -12.18 -2.74
C SER A 135 12.72 -11.57 -2.08
N ILE A 136 12.84 -10.42 -1.41
CA ILE A 136 11.68 -9.65 -0.91
C ILE A 136 10.82 -9.16 -2.08
N MET A 137 11.46 -8.59 -3.11
CA MET A 137 10.74 -8.12 -4.30
C MET A 137 10.03 -9.28 -5.01
N ASP A 138 10.66 -10.44 -5.14
CA ASP A 138 10.07 -11.62 -5.76
C ASP A 138 8.88 -12.16 -4.95
N SER A 139 8.95 -12.13 -3.63
CA SER A 139 7.84 -12.49 -2.75
C SER A 139 6.63 -11.56 -2.95
N LEU A 140 6.86 -10.25 -3.07
CA LEU A 140 5.82 -9.27 -3.34
C LEU A 140 5.26 -9.44 -4.76
N ARG A 141 6.11 -9.75 -5.75
CA ARG A 141 5.70 -10.06 -7.13
C ARG A 141 4.90 -11.36 -7.21
N ALA A 142 5.23 -12.36 -6.42
CA ALA A 142 4.44 -13.59 -6.33
C ALA A 142 3.03 -13.33 -5.76
N ALA A 143 2.90 -12.38 -4.82
CA ALA A 143 1.62 -11.97 -4.27
C ALA A 143 0.78 -11.12 -5.25
N ASN A 144 1.41 -10.24 -6.03
CA ASN A 144 0.80 -9.48 -7.13
C ASN A 144 1.77 -9.38 -8.32
N PRO A 145 1.60 -10.16 -9.40
CA PRO A 145 2.51 -10.16 -10.55
C PRO A 145 2.62 -8.83 -11.29
N LYS A 146 1.70 -7.89 -11.05
CA LYS A 146 1.68 -6.56 -11.68
C LYS A 146 2.28 -5.47 -10.80
N VAL A 147 2.84 -5.81 -9.65
CA VAL A 147 3.40 -4.84 -8.72
C VAL A 147 4.51 -4.01 -9.36
N ARG A 148 4.41 -2.69 -9.23
CA ARG A 148 5.49 -1.75 -9.53
C ARG A 148 6.31 -1.52 -8.28
N PHE A 149 7.63 -1.51 -8.42
CA PHE A 149 8.53 -1.24 -7.32
C PHE A 149 9.08 0.17 -7.39
N ILE A 150 9.08 0.83 -6.26
CA ILE A 150 9.77 2.10 -6.00
C ILE A 150 10.71 1.83 -4.84
N LEU A 151 12.02 1.85 -5.11
CA LEU A 151 13.02 1.68 -4.08
C LEU A 151 13.42 3.06 -3.55
N ALA A 152 13.52 3.18 -2.24
CA ALA A 152 13.93 4.42 -1.61
C ALA A 152 15.37 4.32 -1.13
N ARG A 153 16.22 5.29 -1.50
CA ARG A 153 17.50 5.51 -0.82
C ARG A 153 17.22 5.80 0.65
N MET A 154 18.13 5.38 1.51
CA MET A 154 17.98 5.60 2.94
C MET A 154 18.13 7.10 3.27
N THR A 155 17.42 7.51 4.32
CA THR A 155 17.60 8.86 4.89
C THR A 155 19.02 9.04 5.43
N PRO A 156 19.55 10.27 5.46
CA PRO A 156 20.84 10.55 6.08
C PRO A 156 20.89 10.07 7.54
N ILE A 157 22.07 9.66 7.98
CA ILE A 157 22.35 9.36 9.37
C ILE A 157 23.17 10.48 10.01
N ALA A 158 22.88 10.78 11.29
CA ALA A 158 23.64 11.78 12.02
C ALA A 158 25.01 11.22 12.43
N ASP A 159 26.10 11.80 11.92
CA ASP A 159 27.48 11.36 12.14
C ASP A 159 27.87 11.28 13.63
N ARG A 160 27.20 12.03 14.50
CA ARG A 160 27.52 12.10 15.93
C ARG A 160 26.60 11.23 16.81
N HIS A 161 25.67 10.49 16.21
CA HIS A 161 24.79 9.64 17.02
C HIS A 161 25.57 8.42 17.52
N PRO A 162 25.55 8.09 18.84
CA PRO A 162 26.35 7.00 19.42
C PRO A 162 26.17 5.65 18.73
N ARG A 163 25.00 5.39 18.15
CA ARG A 163 24.69 4.16 17.39
C ARG A 163 25.47 4.06 16.08
N PHE A 164 25.99 5.16 15.55
CA PHE A 164 26.54 5.25 14.20
C PHE A 164 28.04 5.61 14.17
N ILE A 165 28.76 5.48 15.29
CA ILE A 165 30.15 5.96 15.41
C ILE A 165 31.17 5.04 14.77
N SER A 166 30.95 3.72 14.68
CA SER A 166 32.01 2.77 14.27
C SER A 166 31.75 2.20 12.87
N GLY A 167 32.27 2.88 11.84
CA GLY A 167 32.19 2.39 10.45
C GLY A 167 30.81 2.49 9.80
N THR A 168 29.79 2.82 10.56
CA THR A 168 28.38 2.79 10.14
C THR A 168 28.12 3.76 8.98
N LYS A 169 28.81 4.88 8.89
CA LYS A 169 28.68 5.82 7.76
C LYS A 169 29.14 5.18 6.46
N LEU A 170 30.29 4.52 6.47
CA LEU A 170 30.78 3.78 5.30
C LEU A 170 29.80 2.68 4.89
N TRP A 171 29.28 1.91 5.84
CA TRP A 171 28.31 0.86 5.56
C TRP A 171 26.99 1.42 5.06
N HIS A 172 26.58 2.60 5.52
CA HIS A 172 25.42 3.31 4.98
C HIS A 172 25.63 3.65 3.50
N ASP A 173 26.79 4.18 3.14
CA ASP A 173 27.12 4.52 1.76
C ASP A 173 27.17 3.27 0.87
N GLU A 174 27.80 2.17 1.34
CA GLU A 174 27.83 0.87 0.65
C GLU A 174 26.40 0.31 0.42
N ILE A 175 25.51 0.45 1.40
CA ILE A 175 24.10 0.01 1.26
C ILE A 175 23.34 0.90 0.26
N GLN A 176 23.60 2.21 0.24
CA GLN A 176 23.03 3.10 -0.77
C GLN A 176 23.42 2.66 -2.19
N ASP A 177 24.71 2.38 -2.42
CA ASP A 177 25.21 1.88 -3.71
C ASP A 177 24.56 0.53 -4.09
N ALA A 178 24.35 -0.34 -3.10
CA ALA A 178 23.67 -1.61 -3.31
C ALA A 178 22.19 -1.39 -3.71
N ILE A 179 21.47 -0.46 -3.06
CA ILE A 179 20.07 -0.13 -3.40
C ILE A 179 19.97 0.42 -4.83
N GLU A 180 20.88 1.31 -5.23
CA GLU A 180 20.95 1.83 -6.60
C GLU A 180 21.21 0.71 -7.62
N THR A 181 22.11 -0.19 -7.29
CA THR A 181 22.40 -1.36 -8.12
C THR A 181 21.17 -2.25 -8.27
N ILE A 182 20.44 -2.51 -7.17
CA ILE A 182 19.21 -3.30 -7.19
C ILE A 182 18.14 -2.62 -8.06
N ALA A 183 17.95 -1.30 -7.93
CA ALA A 183 17.01 -0.55 -8.75
C ALA A 183 17.34 -0.72 -10.25
N ARG A 184 18.61 -0.55 -10.61
CA ARG A 184 19.08 -0.68 -11.99
C ARG A 184 18.89 -2.08 -12.57
N ILE A 185 19.26 -3.15 -11.84
CA ILE A 185 19.16 -4.53 -12.35
C ILE A 185 17.72 -5.07 -12.36
N SER A 186 16.87 -4.58 -11.46
CA SER A 186 15.45 -4.99 -11.38
C SER A 186 14.51 -4.17 -12.25
N GLY A 187 14.99 -3.03 -12.78
CA GLY A 187 14.15 -2.05 -13.49
C GLY A 187 13.19 -1.30 -12.58
N ALA A 188 13.42 -1.29 -11.27
CA ALA A 188 12.61 -0.56 -10.31
C ALA A 188 12.90 0.96 -10.39
N GLU A 189 11.90 1.77 -10.06
CA GLU A 189 12.08 3.21 -9.88
C GLU A 189 12.88 3.46 -8.59
N LEU A 190 13.70 4.50 -8.59
CA LEU A 190 14.48 4.92 -7.43
C LEU A 190 14.04 6.31 -6.99
N ILE A 191 13.77 6.49 -5.71
CA ILE A 191 13.53 7.80 -5.09
C ILE A 191 14.61 8.08 -4.04
N ASP A 192 14.97 9.33 -3.92
CA ASP A 192 16.02 9.78 -3.01
C ASP A 192 15.41 10.48 -1.80
N PHE A 193 15.68 9.94 -0.61
CA PHE A 193 15.37 10.55 0.68
C PHE A 193 16.64 11.10 1.38
N HIS A 194 17.76 11.10 0.67
CA HIS A 194 19.05 11.55 1.19
C HIS A 194 19.20 13.08 1.17
#